data_7000e2a1fb3517b1c7b7961390a89a8f
#
_entry.id   7000e2a1fb3517b1c7b7961390a89a8f
#
_cell.length_a   1.000
_cell.length_b   1.000
_cell.length_c   1.000
_cell.angle_alpha   90.00
_cell.angle_beta   90.00
_cell.angle_gamma   90.00
#
_symmetry.space_group_name_H-M   'P 1'
#
loop_
_entity.id
_entity.type
_entity.pdbx_description
1 polymer ?
#
loop_
_entity_poly.entity_id
_entity_poly.type
_entity_poly.pdbx_seq_one_letter_code
_entity_poly.pdbx_strand_id
1 'polypeptide(L)'
;MFKIGKLFHLTHVVSDLTVADQWYDEIFSDCRFYRGYMKPAVREASLLTIGDCVMEPVQLARVPGAEQSPIGKFYARFGQHFHSIAWYVDSVEETFAALTKHNIRLYDLVGKVVTEPQGKLAVWTHPKDTHALLEFAVIEKFTTDSRLQPNWSAAFWRDQHPLGIERASHITVLVRDLREGKALYQDILGGKLLHEEETPGQKKSAFFAVGEDTVIEAAQPLSAASPEGRDMEQAGEGIYAVTFKTKDLKKAADFLRAKQQRLELQGAESLVLNREDTFGMVIGFTQRQIPNDPR
;
A
#
# COMPACT_ATOMS: atom_id res chain seq x y z
N MET A 1 -5.31 3.14 23.53
CA MET A 1 -5.43 2.94 22.07
C MET A 1 -4.03 2.61 21.61
N PHE A 2 -3.81 1.49 20.93
CA PHE A 2 -2.48 1.17 20.40
C PHE A 2 -2.03 2.26 19.41
N LYS A 3 -0.72 2.49 19.35
CA LYS A 3 -0.15 3.53 18.50
C LYS A 3 0.28 2.93 17.17
N ILE A 4 -0.22 3.50 16.08
CA ILE A 4 0.25 3.22 14.73
C ILE A 4 1.36 4.20 14.41
N GLY A 5 2.53 3.70 14.05
CA GLY A 5 3.69 4.47 13.63
C GLY A 5 3.71 4.75 12.14
N LYS A 6 4.91 4.68 11.53
CA LYS A 6 5.10 4.86 10.09
C LYS A 6 4.56 3.68 9.29
N LEU A 7 4.20 3.94 8.03
CA LEU A 7 4.00 2.89 7.03
C LEU A 7 5.26 2.02 6.98
N PHE A 8 5.12 0.73 7.25
CA PHE A 8 6.23 -0.19 7.09
C PHE A 8 6.44 -0.48 5.60
N HIS A 9 5.43 -1.02 4.93
CA HIS A 9 5.45 -1.22 3.48
C HIS A 9 4.05 -1.36 2.90
N LEU A 10 3.97 -1.18 1.57
CA LEU A 10 2.85 -1.54 0.73
C LEU A 10 3.26 -2.74 -0.12
N THR A 11 2.66 -3.91 0.15
CA THR A 11 2.99 -5.16 -0.54
C THR A 11 2.18 -5.31 -1.81
N HIS A 12 2.85 -5.76 -2.88
CA HIS A 12 2.16 -6.24 -4.07
C HIS A 12 2.76 -7.55 -4.57
N VAL A 13 1.91 -8.43 -5.12
CA VAL A 13 2.33 -9.72 -5.63
C VAL A 13 2.69 -9.61 -7.10
N VAL A 14 3.85 -10.12 -7.49
CA VAL A 14 4.38 -10.14 -8.85
C VAL A 14 4.65 -11.56 -9.32
N SER A 15 4.61 -11.79 -10.63
CA SER A 15 4.93 -13.09 -11.23
C SER A 15 6.43 -13.38 -11.27
N ASP A 16 7.25 -12.33 -11.42
CA ASP A 16 8.72 -12.40 -11.45
C ASP A 16 9.33 -11.20 -10.72
N LEU A 17 9.95 -11.47 -9.58
CA LEU A 17 10.54 -10.45 -8.73
C LEU A 17 11.77 -9.78 -9.38
N THR A 18 12.51 -10.51 -10.22
CA THR A 18 13.68 -9.96 -10.91
C THR A 18 13.25 -8.93 -11.95
N VAL A 19 12.20 -9.24 -12.71
CA VAL A 19 11.63 -8.30 -13.69
C VAL A 19 11.04 -7.07 -12.98
N ALA A 20 10.33 -7.29 -11.87
CA ALA A 20 9.78 -6.19 -11.08
C ALA A 20 10.90 -5.30 -10.50
N ASP A 21 11.94 -5.90 -9.92
CA ASP A 21 13.10 -5.16 -9.40
C ASP A 21 13.78 -4.30 -10.46
N GLN A 22 13.98 -4.84 -11.68
CA GLN A 22 14.55 -4.08 -12.80
C GLN A 22 13.66 -2.88 -13.19
N TRP A 23 12.35 -3.09 -13.26
CA TRP A 23 11.41 -2.01 -13.54
C TRP A 23 11.46 -0.92 -12.47
N TYR A 24 11.52 -1.30 -11.17
CA TYR A 24 11.66 -0.33 -10.09
C TYR A 24 12.98 0.46 -10.20
N ASP A 25 14.09 -0.21 -10.50
CA ASP A 25 15.39 0.43 -10.67
C ASP A 25 15.37 1.41 -11.87
N GLU A 26 14.68 1.08 -12.97
CA GLU A 26 14.56 1.94 -14.15
C GLU A 26 13.67 3.16 -13.94
N ILE A 27 12.60 3.03 -13.18
CA ILE A 27 11.59 4.09 -13.00
C ILE A 27 11.88 4.93 -11.75
N PHE A 28 12.36 4.31 -10.68
CA PHE A 28 12.53 4.97 -9.39
C PHE A 28 13.99 5.00 -8.91
N SER A 29 14.94 4.61 -9.75
CA SER A 29 16.36 4.48 -9.43
C SER A 29 16.65 3.38 -8.38
N ASP A 30 17.91 3.12 -8.09
CA ASP A 30 18.33 2.12 -7.10
C ASP A 30 17.98 2.56 -5.68
N CYS A 31 16.81 2.13 -5.24
CA CYS A 31 16.22 2.46 -3.95
C CYS A 31 15.97 1.23 -3.07
N ARG A 32 16.45 0.07 -3.51
CA ARG A 32 16.29 -1.20 -2.81
C ARG A 32 17.27 -1.30 -1.63
N PHE A 33 16.74 -1.57 -0.44
CA PHE A 33 17.55 -1.79 0.76
C PHE A 33 17.49 -3.22 1.29
N TYR A 34 16.59 -4.07 0.74
CA TYR A 34 16.50 -5.47 1.09
C TYR A 34 16.06 -6.30 -0.11
N ARG A 35 16.59 -7.51 -0.23
CA ARG A 35 16.07 -8.60 -1.05
C ARG A 35 16.37 -9.92 -0.36
N GLY A 36 15.38 -10.80 -0.25
CA GLY A 36 15.60 -12.08 0.42
C GLY A 36 14.45 -13.05 0.27
N TYR A 37 14.73 -14.29 0.68
CA TYR A 37 13.77 -15.38 0.77
C TYR A 37 13.24 -15.51 2.20
N MET A 38 11.94 -15.45 2.34
CA MET A 38 11.25 -15.62 3.62
C MET A 38 10.66 -17.04 3.70
N LYS A 39 11.43 -17.98 4.26
CA LYS A 39 11.09 -19.39 4.33
C LYS A 39 9.71 -19.67 4.96
N PRO A 40 9.31 -19.06 6.10
CA PRO A 40 8.00 -19.34 6.70
C PRO A 40 6.82 -18.89 5.83
N ALA A 41 6.98 -17.82 5.05
CA ALA A 41 5.96 -17.31 4.14
C ALA A 41 6.03 -17.88 2.73
N VAL A 42 7.04 -18.71 2.44
CA VAL A 42 7.28 -19.35 1.14
C VAL A 42 7.31 -18.32 0.01
N ARG A 43 7.97 -17.18 0.23
CA ARG A 43 8.04 -16.05 -0.72
C ARG A 43 9.42 -15.44 -0.80
N GLU A 44 9.74 -14.87 -1.95
CA GLU A 44 10.84 -13.94 -2.14
C GLU A 44 10.28 -12.51 -2.13
N ALA A 45 11.01 -11.57 -1.56
CA ALA A 45 10.59 -10.18 -1.46
C ALA A 45 11.77 -9.23 -1.64
N SER A 46 11.49 -8.05 -2.18
CA SER A 46 12.36 -6.87 -2.10
C SER A 46 11.66 -5.78 -1.31
N LEU A 47 12.44 -4.91 -0.65
CA LEU A 47 11.95 -3.67 -0.03
C LEU A 47 12.65 -2.50 -0.70
N LEU A 48 11.87 -1.54 -1.20
CA LEU A 48 12.34 -0.39 -1.96
C LEU A 48 11.73 0.88 -1.38
N THR A 49 12.56 1.89 -1.13
CA THR A 49 12.09 3.20 -0.66
C THR A 49 11.86 4.13 -1.84
N ILE A 50 10.63 4.65 -1.99
CA ILE A 50 10.25 5.63 -3.02
C ILE A 50 9.68 6.85 -2.31
N GLY A 51 10.44 7.94 -2.27
CA GLY A 51 10.07 9.07 -1.42
C GLY A 51 10.05 8.64 0.05
N ASP A 52 8.92 8.77 0.70
CA ASP A 52 8.65 8.33 2.08
C ASP A 52 7.90 6.98 2.15
N CYS A 53 7.59 6.37 1.03
CA CYS A 53 6.87 5.09 0.93
C CYS A 53 7.83 3.93 0.71
N VAL A 54 7.59 2.81 1.37
CA VAL A 54 8.26 1.54 1.05
C VAL A 54 7.32 0.64 0.27
N MET A 55 7.78 0.20 -0.89
CA MET A 55 7.11 -0.82 -1.71
C MET A 55 7.74 -2.19 -1.43
N GLU A 56 6.90 -3.22 -1.30
CA GLU A 56 7.33 -4.61 -1.14
C GLU A 56 6.80 -5.47 -2.30
N PRO A 57 7.48 -5.54 -3.45
CA PRO A 57 7.16 -6.57 -4.43
C PRO A 57 7.52 -7.95 -3.88
N VAL A 58 6.56 -8.89 -3.99
CA VAL A 58 6.73 -10.27 -3.52
C VAL A 58 6.41 -11.25 -4.63
N GLN A 59 7.22 -12.28 -4.72
CA GLN A 59 7.02 -13.42 -5.61
C GLN A 59 6.82 -14.69 -4.79
N LEU A 60 5.89 -15.54 -5.22
CA LEU A 60 5.77 -16.90 -4.69
C LEU A 60 7.06 -17.69 -4.95
N ALA A 61 7.61 -18.33 -3.92
CA ALA A 61 8.80 -19.15 -4.08
C ALA A 61 8.55 -20.32 -5.02
N ARG A 62 9.55 -20.68 -5.83
CA ARG A 62 9.47 -21.79 -6.79
C ARG A 62 9.82 -23.12 -6.10
N VAL A 63 9.02 -23.50 -5.08
CA VAL A 63 9.16 -24.74 -4.33
C VAL A 63 7.82 -25.48 -4.29
N PRO A 64 7.81 -26.83 -4.21
CA PRO A 64 6.58 -27.60 -4.11
C PRO A 64 5.71 -27.18 -2.92
N GLY A 65 4.40 -27.04 -3.14
CA GLY A 65 3.44 -26.66 -2.09
C GLY A 65 3.34 -25.16 -1.82
N ALA A 66 4.14 -24.32 -2.48
CA ALA A 66 4.09 -22.88 -2.30
C ALA A 66 2.71 -22.28 -2.63
N GLU A 67 1.99 -22.85 -3.58
CA GLU A 67 0.65 -22.47 -3.99
C GLU A 67 -0.40 -22.59 -2.86
N GLN A 68 -0.12 -23.36 -1.80
CA GLN A 68 -0.97 -23.51 -0.62
C GLN A 68 -0.75 -22.41 0.42
N SER A 69 0.32 -21.62 0.29
CA SER A 69 0.60 -20.49 1.17
C SER A 69 -0.44 -19.37 1.00
N PRO A 70 -0.56 -18.41 1.97
CA PRO A 70 -1.43 -17.25 1.81
C PRO A 70 -1.16 -16.46 0.52
N ILE A 71 0.10 -16.20 0.19
CA ILE A 71 0.52 -15.53 -1.07
C ILE A 71 0.17 -16.37 -2.29
N GLY A 72 0.37 -17.69 -2.25
CA GLY A 72 0.01 -18.59 -3.37
C GLY A 72 -1.49 -18.57 -3.66
N LYS A 73 -2.32 -18.65 -2.63
CA LYS A 73 -3.78 -18.55 -2.75
C LYS A 73 -4.23 -17.18 -3.26
N PHE A 74 -3.57 -16.11 -2.78
CA PHE A 74 -3.83 -14.76 -3.27
C PHE A 74 -3.49 -14.64 -4.75
N TYR A 75 -2.29 -15.07 -5.16
CA TYR A 75 -1.85 -15.03 -6.56
C TYR A 75 -2.75 -15.85 -7.49
N ALA A 76 -3.16 -17.03 -7.06
CA ALA A 76 -4.08 -17.87 -7.84
C ALA A 76 -5.44 -17.22 -8.08
N ARG A 77 -5.90 -16.36 -7.15
CA ARG A 77 -7.20 -15.69 -7.24
C ARG A 77 -7.13 -14.36 -7.98
N PHE A 78 -6.12 -13.55 -7.70
CA PHE A 78 -6.06 -12.14 -8.12
C PHE A 78 -4.96 -11.88 -9.15
N GLY A 79 -4.02 -12.82 -9.35
CA GLY A 79 -2.82 -12.57 -10.14
C GLY A 79 -1.90 -11.54 -9.49
N GLN A 80 -1.31 -10.69 -10.33
CA GLN A 80 -0.49 -9.57 -9.88
C GLN A 80 -1.40 -8.44 -9.40
N HIS A 81 -1.30 -8.11 -8.11
CA HIS A 81 -2.16 -7.10 -7.47
C HIS A 81 -1.55 -6.64 -6.15
N PHE A 82 -2.02 -5.49 -5.61
CA PHE A 82 -1.73 -5.09 -4.24
C PHE A 82 -2.27 -6.12 -3.25
N HIS A 83 -1.49 -6.41 -2.19
CA HIS A 83 -1.78 -7.46 -1.23
C HIS A 83 -2.08 -6.91 0.18
N SER A 84 -1.18 -6.12 0.75
CA SER A 84 -1.30 -5.65 2.13
C SER A 84 -0.70 -4.26 2.35
N ILE A 85 -1.24 -3.56 3.35
CA ILE A 85 -0.67 -2.34 3.91
C ILE A 85 -0.12 -2.70 5.28
N ALA A 86 1.15 -2.42 5.52
CA ALA A 86 1.81 -2.69 6.79
C ALA A 86 2.18 -1.40 7.53
N TRP A 87 1.96 -1.37 8.84
CA TRP A 87 2.42 -0.29 9.71
C TRP A 87 3.27 -0.83 10.85
N TYR A 88 4.23 -0.01 11.27
CA TYR A 88 4.89 -0.24 12.55
C TYR A 88 3.95 0.08 13.71
N VAL A 89 4.05 -0.71 14.76
CA VAL A 89 3.32 -0.51 16.03
C VAL A 89 4.28 -0.69 17.21
N ASP A 90 3.93 -0.11 18.35
CA ASP A 90 4.73 -0.24 19.57
C ASP A 90 4.58 -1.63 20.20
N SER A 91 3.39 -2.26 20.08
CA SER A 91 3.11 -3.58 20.65
C SER A 91 2.08 -4.35 19.82
N VAL A 92 2.42 -5.60 19.48
CA VAL A 92 1.48 -6.55 18.86
C VAL A 92 0.39 -6.96 19.85
N GLU A 93 0.72 -7.10 21.13
CA GLU A 93 -0.23 -7.47 22.17
C GLU A 93 -1.32 -6.41 22.37
N GLU A 94 -0.94 -5.12 22.41
CA GLU A 94 -1.90 -4.01 22.48
C GLU A 94 -2.74 -3.91 21.21
N THR A 95 -2.13 -4.08 20.05
CA THR A 95 -2.81 -4.11 18.75
C THR A 95 -3.83 -5.24 18.71
N PHE A 96 -3.43 -6.45 19.12
CA PHE A 96 -4.31 -7.62 19.23
C PHE A 96 -5.52 -7.32 20.14
N ALA A 97 -5.26 -6.83 21.36
CA ALA A 97 -6.31 -6.51 22.31
C ALA A 97 -7.27 -5.42 21.80
N ALA A 98 -6.76 -4.42 21.09
CA ALA A 98 -7.58 -3.36 20.51
C ALA A 98 -8.47 -3.85 19.36
N LEU A 99 -7.91 -4.60 18.41
CA LEU A 99 -8.64 -5.03 17.21
C LEU A 99 -9.66 -6.14 17.51
N THR A 100 -9.33 -7.08 18.42
CA THR A 100 -10.26 -8.15 18.79
C THR A 100 -11.51 -7.65 19.52
N LYS A 101 -11.46 -6.51 20.22
CA LYS A 101 -12.65 -5.85 20.79
C LYS A 101 -13.68 -5.46 19.74
N HIS A 102 -13.24 -5.25 18.50
CA HIS A 102 -14.10 -4.93 17.35
C HIS A 102 -14.39 -6.16 16.48
N ASN A 103 -14.17 -7.37 17.00
CA ASN A 103 -14.37 -8.65 16.30
C ASN A 103 -13.51 -8.80 15.05
N ILE A 104 -12.39 -8.08 14.93
CA ILE A 104 -11.45 -8.21 13.81
C ILE A 104 -10.60 -9.46 14.05
N ARG A 105 -10.64 -10.39 13.10
CA ARG A 105 -9.83 -11.62 13.14
C ARG A 105 -8.39 -11.31 12.79
N LEU A 106 -7.48 -11.90 13.57
CA LEU A 106 -6.04 -11.72 13.39
C LEU A 106 -5.37 -13.04 13.05
N TYR A 107 -4.40 -12.97 12.15
CA TYR A 107 -3.65 -14.09 11.62
C TYR A 107 -2.16 -13.86 11.77
N ASP A 108 -1.40 -14.95 11.79
CA ASP A 108 0.05 -14.91 11.70
C ASP A 108 0.53 -14.99 10.22
N LEU A 109 1.84 -14.91 10.04
CA LEU A 109 2.51 -14.93 8.74
C LEU A 109 2.15 -16.14 7.84
N VAL A 110 1.78 -17.27 8.47
CA VAL A 110 1.42 -18.50 7.73
C VAL A 110 -0.09 -18.70 7.61
N GLY A 111 -0.88 -17.68 8.00
CA GLY A 111 -2.34 -17.68 7.86
C GLY A 111 -3.08 -18.46 8.94
N LYS A 112 -2.47 -18.71 10.11
CA LYS A 112 -3.14 -19.29 11.27
C LYS A 112 -3.76 -18.19 12.11
N VAL A 113 -4.97 -18.45 12.63
CA VAL A 113 -5.63 -17.54 13.57
C VAL A 113 -4.75 -17.36 14.81
N VAL A 114 -4.55 -16.10 15.18
CA VAL A 114 -3.82 -15.73 16.41
C VAL A 114 -4.82 -15.67 17.56
N THR A 115 -4.61 -16.51 18.56
CA THR A 115 -5.35 -16.49 19.82
C THR A 115 -4.46 -16.00 20.98
N GLU A 116 -3.14 -16.11 20.83
CA GLU A 116 -2.13 -15.70 21.78
C GLU A 116 -1.09 -14.83 21.04
N PRO A 117 -1.07 -13.50 21.31
CA PRO A 117 -0.19 -12.57 20.59
C PRO A 117 1.26 -12.55 21.12
N GLN A 118 1.54 -13.12 22.30
CA GLN A 118 2.83 -13.05 22.97
C GLN A 118 3.97 -13.57 22.10
N GLY A 119 5.01 -12.75 21.97
CA GLY A 119 6.22 -13.07 21.20
C GLY A 119 6.04 -13.05 19.68
N LYS A 120 4.90 -12.64 19.17
CA LYS A 120 4.73 -12.40 17.74
C LYS A 120 5.32 -11.05 17.34
N LEU A 121 5.93 -11.00 16.15
CA LEU A 121 6.55 -9.80 15.61
C LEU A 121 5.58 -8.99 14.74
N ALA A 122 4.55 -9.66 14.21
CA ALA A 122 3.52 -9.05 13.40
C ALA A 122 2.21 -9.85 13.47
N VAL A 123 1.11 -9.18 13.18
CA VAL A 123 -0.23 -9.76 12.98
C VAL A 123 -0.89 -9.15 11.75
N TRP A 124 -1.73 -9.94 11.08
CA TRP A 124 -2.48 -9.56 9.89
C TRP A 124 -3.96 -9.64 10.15
N THR A 125 -4.73 -8.65 9.71
CA THR A 125 -6.19 -8.68 9.78
C THR A 125 -6.78 -9.59 8.69
N HIS A 126 -8.02 -10.01 8.87
CA HIS A 126 -8.75 -10.62 7.77
C HIS A 126 -9.35 -9.53 6.86
N PRO A 127 -9.13 -9.55 5.52
CA PRO A 127 -9.57 -8.46 4.63
C PRO A 127 -11.08 -8.24 4.62
N LYS A 128 -11.90 -9.25 4.95
CA LYS A 128 -13.37 -9.06 5.10
C LYS A 128 -13.77 -8.27 6.35
N ASP A 129 -12.85 -8.11 7.31
CA ASP A 129 -13.12 -7.37 8.54
C ASP A 129 -12.57 -5.95 8.48
N THR A 130 -11.65 -5.69 7.52
CA THR A 130 -10.91 -4.42 7.41
C THR A 130 -10.79 -3.89 5.98
N HIS A 131 -11.66 -4.35 5.05
CA HIS A 131 -11.73 -3.98 3.63
C HIS A 131 -10.44 -4.22 2.83
N ALA A 132 -9.29 -4.40 3.50
CA ALA A 132 -7.99 -4.75 2.95
C ALA A 132 -7.23 -5.60 3.97
N LEU A 133 -6.22 -6.34 3.53
CA LEU A 133 -5.31 -7.02 4.45
C LEU A 133 -4.37 -5.98 5.07
N LEU A 134 -4.51 -5.76 6.38
CA LEU A 134 -3.67 -4.84 7.14
C LEU A 134 -2.69 -5.63 8.00
N GLU A 135 -1.43 -5.20 8.00
CA GLU A 135 -0.35 -5.78 8.79
C GLU A 135 0.10 -4.79 9.87
N PHE A 136 0.33 -5.28 11.07
CA PHE A 136 0.87 -4.51 12.18
C PHE A 136 2.10 -5.22 12.73
N ALA A 137 3.27 -4.57 12.60
CA ALA A 137 4.56 -5.16 12.95
C ALA A 137 5.34 -4.29 13.94
N VAL A 138 6.02 -4.91 14.92
CA VAL A 138 6.87 -4.16 15.84
C VAL A 138 8.16 -3.71 15.16
N ILE A 139 8.52 -2.45 15.36
CA ILE A 139 9.65 -1.78 14.68
C ILE A 139 11.02 -2.38 15.03
N GLU A 140 11.20 -2.89 16.26
CA GLU A 140 12.51 -3.24 16.82
C GLU A 140 13.33 -4.25 16.02
N LYS A 141 12.69 -5.01 15.12
CA LYS A 141 13.33 -6.06 14.33
C LYS A 141 13.52 -5.73 12.84
N PHE A 142 13.11 -4.53 12.42
CA PHE A 142 13.19 -4.09 11.02
C PHE A 142 14.15 -2.91 10.84
N THR A 143 15.34 -3.01 11.46
CA THR A 143 16.36 -1.95 11.47
C THR A 143 16.99 -1.66 10.10
N THR A 144 16.68 -2.48 9.08
CA THR A 144 17.17 -2.28 7.71
C THR A 144 16.35 -1.25 6.93
N ASP A 145 15.18 -0.81 7.41
CA ASP A 145 14.41 0.25 6.75
C ASP A 145 15.25 1.53 6.68
N SER A 146 15.56 1.95 5.47
CA SER A 146 16.42 3.11 5.22
C SER A 146 15.88 4.39 5.85
N ARG A 147 14.55 4.52 5.99
CA ARG A 147 13.87 5.69 6.56
C ARG A 147 14.06 5.82 8.07
N LEU A 148 14.47 4.75 8.75
CA LEU A 148 14.79 4.73 10.17
C LEU A 148 16.24 5.14 10.46
N GLN A 149 17.06 5.31 9.41
CA GLN A 149 18.45 5.73 9.58
C GLN A 149 18.55 7.24 9.85
N PRO A 150 19.45 7.68 10.73
CA PRO A 150 19.54 9.10 11.14
C PRO A 150 19.73 10.10 10.00
N ASN A 151 20.38 9.68 8.92
CA ASN A 151 20.71 10.54 7.78
C ASN A 151 19.78 10.35 6.58
N TRP A 152 18.69 9.60 6.73
CA TRP A 152 17.76 9.40 5.64
C TRP A 152 17.01 10.70 5.30
N SER A 153 16.82 10.92 4.00
CA SER A 153 16.08 12.06 3.50
C SER A 153 15.43 11.73 2.16
N ALA A 154 14.18 12.16 1.98
CA ALA A 154 13.49 12.12 0.69
C ALA A 154 13.98 13.18 -0.32
N ALA A 155 14.99 13.98 0.03
CA ALA A 155 15.48 15.08 -0.82
C ALA A 155 15.93 14.64 -2.22
N PHE A 156 16.52 13.45 -2.34
CA PHE A 156 16.86 12.89 -3.66
C PHE A 156 15.62 12.80 -4.57
N TRP A 157 14.54 12.22 -4.07
CA TRP A 157 13.30 12.03 -4.83
C TRP A 157 12.67 13.36 -5.23
N ARG A 158 12.68 14.30 -4.30
CA ARG A 158 12.05 15.60 -4.46
C ARG A 158 12.84 16.52 -5.38
N ASP A 159 14.17 16.54 -5.29
CA ASP A 159 15.00 17.59 -5.86
C ASP A 159 15.88 17.12 -7.03
N GLN A 160 16.23 15.83 -7.08
CA GLN A 160 17.16 15.29 -8.08
C GLN A 160 16.49 14.30 -9.03
N HIS A 161 15.56 13.45 -8.53
CA HIS A 161 14.89 12.47 -9.36
C HIS A 161 13.89 13.14 -10.33
N PRO A 162 13.84 12.73 -11.62
CA PRO A 162 12.98 13.38 -12.62
C PRO A 162 11.48 13.36 -12.29
N LEU A 163 11.00 12.37 -11.53
CA LEU A 163 9.61 12.32 -11.07
C LEU A 163 9.28 13.43 -10.05
N GLY A 164 10.27 14.00 -9.37
CA GLY A 164 10.07 15.07 -8.40
C GLY A 164 9.13 14.69 -7.25
N ILE A 165 9.20 13.45 -6.77
CA ILE A 165 8.30 12.92 -5.74
C ILE A 165 8.58 13.61 -4.40
N GLU A 166 7.56 14.29 -3.89
CA GLU A 166 7.62 14.93 -2.57
C GLU A 166 7.33 13.92 -1.45
N ARG A 167 6.32 13.07 -1.67
CA ARG A 167 5.87 12.01 -0.74
C ARG A 167 4.85 11.08 -1.39
N ALA A 168 4.47 10.01 -0.70
CA ALA A 168 3.21 9.32 -0.96
C ALA A 168 2.05 10.25 -0.59
N SER A 169 1.19 10.59 -1.55
CA SER A 169 0.00 11.39 -1.30
C SER A 169 -1.01 10.57 -0.48
N HIS A 170 -1.41 9.42 -1.01
CA HIS A 170 -2.35 8.52 -0.35
C HIS A 170 -2.30 7.11 -0.95
N ILE A 171 -2.82 6.15 -0.19
CA ILE A 171 -3.13 4.80 -0.64
C ILE A 171 -4.65 4.70 -0.72
N THR A 172 -5.20 4.27 -1.86
CA THR A 172 -6.64 4.10 -2.06
C THR A 172 -7.06 2.68 -1.72
N VAL A 173 -8.03 2.55 -0.81
CA VAL A 173 -8.70 1.29 -0.48
C VAL A 173 -10.16 1.38 -0.92
N LEU A 174 -10.59 0.44 -1.78
CA LEU A 174 -11.97 0.35 -2.21
C LEU A 174 -12.84 -0.28 -1.12
N VAL A 175 -13.95 0.37 -0.83
CA VAL A 175 -14.95 -0.08 0.13
C VAL A 175 -16.34 -0.09 -0.52
N ARG A 176 -17.20 -1.04 -0.15
CA ARG A 176 -18.60 -1.09 -0.64
C ARG A 176 -19.47 -0.05 0.02
N ASP A 177 -19.19 0.25 1.27
CA ASP A 177 -19.89 1.28 2.05
C ASP A 177 -18.86 2.19 2.71
N LEU A 178 -18.86 3.47 2.31
CA LEU A 178 -17.94 4.47 2.86
C LEU A 178 -18.10 4.67 4.37
N ARG A 179 -19.30 4.41 4.93
CA ARG A 179 -19.53 4.50 6.38
C ARG A 179 -18.74 3.44 7.14
N GLU A 180 -18.65 2.22 6.60
CA GLU A 180 -17.86 1.14 7.20
C GLU A 180 -16.37 1.45 7.10
N GLY A 181 -15.90 1.97 5.95
CA GLY A 181 -14.54 2.47 5.79
C GLY A 181 -14.20 3.58 6.79
N LYS A 182 -15.12 4.54 7.00
CA LYS A 182 -14.93 5.60 8.00
C LYS A 182 -14.84 5.03 9.42
N ALA A 183 -15.74 4.11 9.79
CA ALA A 183 -15.70 3.46 11.10
C ALA A 183 -14.37 2.73 11.33
N LEU A 184 -13.85 2.02 10.32
CA LEU A 184 -12.55 1.36 10.43
C LEU A 184 -11.41 2.37 10.64
N TYR A 185 -11.23 3.29 9.69
CA TYR A 185 -10.04 4.15 9.69
C TYR A 185 -10.08 5.21 10.79
N GLN A 186 -11.24 5.75 11.14
CA GLN A 186 -11.39 6.78 12.16
C GLN A 186 -11.58 6.19 13.55
N ASP A 187 -12.59 5.32 13.74
CA ASP A 187 -13.04 4.94 15.08
C ASP A 187 -12.20 3.78 15.64
N ILE A 188 -11.76 2.85 14.78
CA ILE A 188 -10.99 1.67 15.21
C ILE A 188 -9.49 1.93 15.15
N LEU A 189 -8.99 2.45 14.02
CA LEU A 189 -7.55 2.70 13.83
C LEU A 189 -7.09 4.07 14.34
N GLY A 190 -8.01 4.93 14.78
CA GLY A 190 -7.70 6.24 15.35
C GLY A 190 -7.20 7.27 14.33
N GLY A 191 -7.46 7.06 13.05
CA GLY A 191 -7.09 7.97 11.98
C GLY A 191 -7.89 9.29 12.04
N LYS A 192 -7.22 10.38 11.68
CA LYS A 192 -7.87 11.69 11.62
C LYS A 192 -8.48 11.90 10.23
N LEU A 193 -9.80 12.15 10.17
CA LEU A 193 -10.46 12.56 8.92
C LEU A 193 -9.88 13.91 8.47
N LEU A 194 -9.37 13.96 7.25
CA LEU A 194 -8.80 15.14 6.62
C LEU A 194 -9.82 15.81 5.68
N HIS A 195 -10.44 15.01 4.80
CA HIS A 195 -11.30 15.54 3.74
C HIS A 195 -12.29 14.46 3.27
N GLU A 196 -13.44 14.91 2.78
CA GLU A 196 -14.41 14.08 2.06
C GLU A 196 -14.73 14.76 0.73
N GLU A 197 -14.88 13.95 -0.32
CA GLU A 197 -15.26 14.46 -1.63
C GLU A 197 -16.06 13.43 -2.42
N GLU A 198 -16.78 13.93 -3.42
CA GLU A 198 -17.49 13.10 -4.39
C GLU A 198 -17.05 13.51 -5.80
N THR A 199 -16.59 12.55 -6.58
CA THR A 199 -16.43 12.71 -8.03
C THR A 199 -17.70 12.16 -8.68
N PRO A 200 -18.58 13.02 -9.22
CA PRO A 200 -19.88 12.62 -9.72
C PRO A 200 -19.80 11.45 -10.71
N GLY A 201 -20.60 10.42 -10.47
CA GLY A 201 -20.65 9.22 -11.32
C GLY A 201 -19.45 8.31 -11.25
N GLN A 202 -18.44 8.62 -10.44
CA GLN A 202 -17.24 7.81 -10.27
C GLN A 202 -17.15 7.23 -8.87
N LYS A 203 -16.88 8.06 -7.85
CA LYS A 203 -16.67 7.59 -6.47
C LYS A 203 -17.00 8.65 -5.42
N LYS A 204 -17.28 8.18 -4.18
CA LYS A 204 -17.20 8.97 -2.95
C LYS A 204 -15.94 8.57 -2.19
N SER A 205 -15.24 9.53 -1.64
CA SER A 205 -13.98 9.31 -0.95
C SER A 205 -13.93 10.03 0.39
N ALA A 206 -13.28 9.41 1.37
CA ALA A 206 -12.87 10.03 2.62
C ALA A 206 -11.39 9.74 2.86
N PHE A 207 -10.63 10.78 3.21
CA PHE A 207 -9.18 10.73 3.41
C PHE A 207 -8.86 10.79 4.90
N PHE A 208 -8.04 9.85 5.38
CA PHE A 208 -7.67 9.72 6.79
C PHE A 208 -6.15 9.74 6.93
N ALA A 209 -5.64 10.60 7.81
CA ALA A 209 -4.28 10.46 8.31
C ALA A 209 -4.24 9.30 9.31
N VAL A 210 -3.53 8.24 8.97
CA VAL A 210 -3.37 7.02 9.79
C VAL A 210 -1.90 6.86 10.17
N GLY A 211 -1.64 6.72 11.46
CA GLY A 211 -0.26 6.65 11.94
C GLY A 211 0.50 7.96 11.79
N GLU A 212 1.80 7.88 11.54
CA GLU A 212 2.69 9.05 11.52
C GLU A 212 2.82 9.70 10.13
N ASP A 213 2.71 8.92 9.04
CA ASP A 213 3.08 9.35 7.70
C ASP A 213 2.13 8.91 6.58
N THR A 214 1.09 8.16 6.89
CA THR A 214 0.20 7.57 5.88
C THR A 214 -1.10 8.34 5.75
N VAL A 215 -1.55 8.57 4.52
CA VAL A 215 -2.95 8.91 4.25
C VAL A 215 -3.62 7.76 3.51
N ILE A 216 -4.77 7.33 4.02
CA ILE A 216 -5.65 6.36 3.35
C ILE A 216 -6.85 7.09 2.76
N GLU A 217 -7.11 6.87 1.48
CA GLU A 217 -8.37 7.18 0.83
C GLU A 217 -9.27 5.94 0.92
N ALA A 218 -10.32 5.99 1.71
CA ALA A 218 -11.41 5.02 1.59
C ALA A 218 -12.33 5.50 0.46
N ALA A 219 -12.47 4.70 -0.60
CA ALA A 219 -13.20 5.07 -1.80
C ALA A 219 -14.32 4.10 -2.10
N GLN A 220 -15.56 4.62 -2.16
CA GLN A 220 -16.75 3.88 -2.58
C GLN A 220 -17.06 4.19 -4.04
N PRO A 221 -16.90 3.23 -4.98
CA PRO A 221 -17.31 3.42 -6.37
C PRO A 221 -18.83 3.69 -6.47
N LEU A 222 -19.21 4.64 -7.33
CA LEU A 222 -20.61 4.97 -7.62
C LEU A 222 -21.11 4.36 -8.92
N SER A 223 -20.21 3.82 -9.75
CA SER A 223 -20.52 3.21 -11.04
C SER A 223 -19.65 2.00 -11.28
N ALA A 224 -20.22 0.90 -11.70
CA ALA A 224 -19.50 -0.28 -12.20
C ALA A 224 -18.66 0.03 -13.45
N ALA A 225 -18.97 1.09 -14.20
CA ALA A 225 -18.24 1.52 -15.39
C ALA A 225 -17.00 2.37 -15.05
N SER A 226 -16.88 2.88 -13.81
CA SER A 226 -15.66 3.59 -13.41
C SER A 226 -14.48 2.62 -13.28
N PRO A 227 -13.22 3.10 -13.35
CA PRO A 227 -12.05 2.24 -13.11
C PRO A 227 -12.11 1.53 -11.76
N GLU A 228 -12.48 2.24 -10.70
CA GLU A 228 -12.63 1.72 -9.34
C GLU A 228 -13.78 0.71 -9.26
N GLY A 229 -14.90 0.97 -9.98
CA GLY A 229 -16.05 0.06 -10.01
C GLY A 229 -15.72 -1.26 -10.70
N ARG A 230 -15.00 -1.23 -11.82
CA ARG A 230 -14.54 -2.45 -12.49
C ARG A 230 -13.61 -3.28 -11.60
N ASP A 231 -12.71 -2.62 -10.87
CA ASP A 231 -11.81 -3.30 -9.93
C ASP A 231 -12.59 -3.91 -8.75
N MET A 232 -13.57 -3.17 -8.21
CA MET A 232 -14.47 -3.67 -7.17
C MET A 232 -15.27 -4.90 -7.62
N GLU A 233 -15.72 -4.95 -8.87
CA GLU A 233 -16.43 -6.12 -9.41
C GLU A 233 -15.50 -7.32 -9.60
N GLN A 234 -14.27 -7.09 -10.04
CA GLN A 234 -13.31 -8.13 -10.35
C GLN A 234 -12.62 -8.68 -9.09
N ALA A 235 -12.14 -7.81 -8.22
CA ALA A 235 -11.33 -8.15 -7.05
C ALA A 235 -12.07 -8.01 -5.71
N GLY A 236 -13.14 -7.22 -5.67
CA GLY A 236 -13.86 -6.87 -4.43
C GLY A 236 -13.22 -5.69 -3.71
N GLU A 237 -13.48 -5.60 -2.41
CA GLU A 237 -12.83 -4.62 -1.55
C GLU A 237 -11.34 -4.92 -1.42
N GLY A 238 -10.51 -3.90 -1.39
CA GLY A 238 -9.06 -4.07 -1.32
C GLY A 238 -8.28 -2.81 -1.66
N ILE A 239 -6.96 -2.95 -1.67
CA ILE A 239 -6.05 -1.89 -2.04
C ILE A 239 -6.08 -1.71 -3.56
N TYR A 240 -6.47 -0.53 -3.99
CA TYR A 240 -6.62 -0.19 -5.41
C TYR A 240 -5.41 0.51 -5.99
N ALA A 241 -4.91 1.55 -5.30
CA ALA A 241 -3.87 2.42 -5.84
C ALA A 241 -2.93 2.97 -4.78
N VAL A 242 -1.73 3.35 -5.22
CA VAL A 242 -0.87 4.28 -4.51
C VAL A 242 -0.66 5.52 -5.38
N THR A 243 -0.80 6.70 -4.79
CA THR A 243 -0.60 7.98 -5.49
C THR A 243 0.54 8.76 -4.85
N PHE A 244 1.51 9.18 -5.65
CA PHE A 244 2.63 10.01 -5.22
C PHE A 244 2.36 11.47 -5.53
N LYS A 245 2.67 12.36 -4.60
CA LYS A 245 2.68 13.80 -4.85
C LYS A 245 3.99 14.18 -5.53
N THR A 246 3.89 14.91 -6.64
CA THR A 246 5.04 15.37 -7.43
C THR A 246 5.03 16.89 -7.61
N LYS A 247 6.21 17.49 -7.69
CA LYS A 247 6.38 18.92 -7.91
C LYS A 247 5.94 19.39 -9.30
N ASP A 248 6.20 18.56 -10.31
CA ASP A 248 5.98 18.90 -11.71
C ASP A 248 5.45 17.68 -12.47
N LEU A 249 4.14 17.65 -12.65
CA LEU A 249 3.45 16.55 -13.31
C LEU A 249 3.82 16.42 -14.79
N LYS A 250 4.11 17.56 -15.45
CA LYS A 250 4.54 17.55 -16.84
C LYS A 250 5.90 16.89 -16.98
N LYS A 251 6.86 17.30 -16.15
CA LYS A 251 8.20 16.71 -16.13
C LYS A 251 8.16 15.21 -15.79
N ALA A 252 7.34 14.82 -14.81
CA ALA A 252 7.12 13.42 -14.47
C ALA A 252 6.53 12.64 -15.66
N ALA A 253 5.52 13.17 -16.35
CA ALA A 253 4.93 12.55 -17.53
C ALA A 253 5.94 12.40 -18.69
N ASP A 254 6.74 13.42 -18.95
CA ASP A 254 7.77 13.40 -20.01
C ASP A 254 8.85 12.33 -19.70
N PHE A 255 9.29 12.23 -18.44
CA PHE A 255 10.21 11.19 -18.00
C PHE A 255 9.63 9.79 -18.17
N LEU A 256 8.39 9.55 -17.70
CA LEU A 256 7.73 8.25 -17.81
C LEU A 256 7.55 7.82 -19.26
N ARG A 257 7.16 8.74 -20.15
CA ARG A 257 7.07 8.46 -21.60
C ARG A 257 8.45 8.11 -22.20
N ALA A 258 9.50 8.82 -21.80
CA ALA A 258 10.87 8.50 -22.23
C ALA A 258 11.30 7.11 -21.78
N LYS A 259 10.74 6.61 -20.66
CA LYS A 259 10.89 5.25 -20.16
C LYS A 259 9.86 4.27 -20.74
N GLN A 260 9.17 4.66 -21.81
CA GLN A 260 8.17 3.84 -22.53
C GLN A 260 6.97 3.39 -21.67
N GLN A 261 6.70 4.12 -20.58
CA GLN A 261 5.53 3.85 -19.75
C GLN A 261 4.27 4.45 -20.41
N ARG A 262 3.21 3.66 -20.50
CA ARG A 262 1.90 4.14 -20.95
C ARG A 262 1.21 4.91 -19.84
N LEU A 263 0.63 6.06 -20.19
CA LEU A 263 0.00 6.96 -19.22
C LEU A 263 -1.48 7.12 -19.52
N GLU A 264 -2.27 7.13 -18.45
CA GLU A 264 -3.67 7.56 -18.47
C GLU A 264 -3.77 8.92 -17.77
N LEU A 265 -4.31 9.93 -18.45
CA LEU A 265 -4.52 11.25 -17.86
C LEU A 265 -5.90 11.29 -17.21
N GLN A 266 -5.94 11.46 -15.89
CA GLN A 266 -7.19 11.53 -15.12
C GLN A 266 -7.61 12.97 -14.77
N GLY A 267 -7.10 13.96 -15.46
CA GLY A 267 -7.37 15.38 -15.25
C GLY A 267 -6.12 16.24 -15.35
N ALA A 268 -6.28 17.56 -15.08
CA ALA A 268 -5.18 18.51 -15.22
C ALA A 268 -4.08 18.34 -14.14
N GLU A 269 -4.40 17.71 -13.02
CA GLU A 269 -3.52 17.64 -11.84
C GLU A 269 -3.09 16.22 -11.46
N SER A 270 -3.41 15.22 -12.30
CA SER A 270 -3.04 13.82 -12.02
C SER A 270 -2.85 13.00 -13.28
N LEU A 271 -2.00 12.01 -13.20
CA LEU A 271 -1.81 10.96 -14.19
C LEU A 271 -1.66 9.60 -13.50
N VAL A 272 -1.95 8.53 -14.22
CA VAL A 272 -1.85 7.15 -13.75
C VAL A 272 -1.07 6.33 -14.78
N LEU A 273 -0.19 5.46 -14.31
CA LEU A 273 0.48 4.46 -15.13
C LEU A 273 -0.51 3.37 -15.55
N ASN A 274 -0.35 2.84 -16.76
CA ASN A 274 -1.14 1.72 -17.22
C ASN A 274 -0.79 0.46 -16.41
N ARG A 275 -1.82 -0.25 -15.92
CA ARG A 275 -1.66 -1.43 -15.05
C ARG A 275 -0.84 -2.57 -15.67
N GLU A 276 -0.87 -2.70 -16.99
CA GLU A 276 -0.09 -3.74 -17.68
C GLU A 276 1.42 -3.47 -17.59
N ASP A 277 1.82 -2.19 -17.45
CA ASP A 277 3.22 -1.79 -17.32
C ASP A 277 3.70 -1.85 -15.85
N THR A 278 2.78 -1.98 -14.89
CA THR A 278 3.03 -1.88 -13.45
C THR A 278 2.67 -3.16 -12.68
N PHE A 279 2.72 -4.31 -13.31
CA PHE A 279 2.41 -5.60 -12.67
C PHE A 279 1.03 -5.62 -11.98
N GLY A 280 0.01 -5.07 -12.65
CA GLY A 280 -1.36 -5.03 -12.14
C GLY A 280 -1.65 -3.93 -11.11
N MET A 281 -0.66 -3.13 -10.70
CA MET A 281 -0.87 -2.02 -9.77
C MET A 281 -1.45 -0.79 -10.46
N VAL A 282 -2.20 0.02 -9.71
CA VAL A 282 -2.50 1.41 -10.07
C VAL A 282 -1.54 2.31 -9.34
N ILE A 283 -0.63 2.94 -10.10
CA ILE A 283 0.32 3.93 -9.56
C ILE A 283 -0.02 5.28 -10.16
N GLY A 284 -0.40 6.22 -9.29
CA GLY A 284 -0.77 7.58 -9.66
C GLY A 284 0.29 8.61 -9.28
N PHE A 285 0.28 9.74 -9.97
CA PHE A 285 1.05 10.94 -9.63
C PHE A 285 0.11 12.14 -9.63
N THR A 286 0.28 13.05 -8.68
CA THR A 286 -0.57 14.23 -8.55
C THR A 286 0.20 15.45 -8.05
N GLN A 287 -0.22 16.65 -8.47
CA GLN A 287 0.22 17.91 -7.86
C GLN A 287 -0.77 18.40 -6.79
N ARG A 288 -1.93 17.74 -6.71
CA ARG A 288 -2.99 18.13 -5.78
C ARG A 288 -2.55 17.91 -4.32
N GLN A 289 -2.83 18.90 -3.48
CA GLN A 289 -2.76 18.77 -2.02
C GLN A 289 -4.12 18.28 -1.51
N ILE A 290 -4.11 17.23 -0.69
CA ILE A 290 -5.31 16.81 0.04
C ILE A 290 -5.63 17.91 1.06
N PRO A 291 -6.86 18.46 1.08
CA PRO A 291 -7.24 19.46 2.05
C PRO A 291 -7.03 18.99 3.50
N ASN A 292 -6.51 19.87 4.34
CA ASN A 292 -6.18 19.61 5.74
C ASN A 292 -5.10 18.53 5.99
N ASP A 293 -4.40 18.02 4.97
CA ASP A 293 -3.21 17.21 5.15
C ASP A 293 -2.04 18.13 5.54
N PRO A 294 -1.46 17.99 6.74
CA PRO A 294 -0.41 18.88 7.22
C PRO A 294 0.98 18.59 6.62
N ARG A 295 1.13 17.46 5.91
CA ARG A 295 2.41 16.99 5.37
C ARG A 295 2.82 17.74 4.12
#